data_8623c19dc4d98f12e4ab1e8f439a92cb
#
_entry.id   8623c19dc4d98f12e4ab1e8f439a92cb
#
_cell.length_a   1.000
_cell.length_b   1.000
_cell.length_c   1.000
_cell.angle_alpha   90.00
_cell.angle_beta   90.00
_cell.angle_gamma   90.00
#
_symmetry.space_group_name_H-M   'P 1'
#
loop_
_entity.id
_entity.type
_entity.pdbx_description
1 polymer ?
#
loop_
_entity_poly.entity_id
_entity_poly.type
_entity_poly.pdbx_seq_one_letter_code
_entity_poly.pdbx_strand_id
1 'polypeptide(L)'
;LPIRPDAGVWWSLVEKYKVSVMFSAPTAVRVLKKYDSSFIKKYDLSSLKALFLAGEPLDEPTAKWISDELGKPIVDNYWQTETGWPILAICNGVEKADSKFGSPGKAVYGYNVKLLDDQTGAELQGGNQKGVVAVEGPLPPGCMQTIWGDDARFVKTYWTSVPGRMVYSTFDWGIRDDD
;
A
#
# COMPACT_ATOMS: atom_id res chain seq x y z
N LEU A 1 -24.37 -10.68 -2.29
CA LEU A 1 -23.26 -10.80 -1.33
C LEU A 1 -23.86 -11.24 0.01
N PRO A 2 -23.27 -12.21 0.71
CA PRO A 2 -23.77 -12.61 2.01
C PRO A 2 -23.73 -11.42 2.97
N ILE A 3 -24.78 -11.25 3.76
CA ILE A 3 -24.95 -10.14 4.73
C ILE A 3 -23.90 -10.23 5.87
N ARG A 4 -23.25 -11.38 6.00
CA ARG A 4 -22.09 -11.59 6.88
C ARG A 4 -20.97 -12.23 6.06
N PRO A 5 -19.73 -11.72 6.13
CA PRO A 5 -18.63 -12.36 5.43
C PRO A 5 -18.44 -13.77 6.00
N ASP A 6 -18.65 -14.78 5.17
CA ASP A 6 -18.23 -16.15 5.47
C ASP A 6 -16.69 -16.18 5.39
N ALA A 7 -16.06 -16.58 6.48
CA ALA A 7 -14.60 -16.64 6.57
C ALA A 7 -13.96 -17.57 5.52
N GLY A 8 -14.73 -18.51 4.95
CA GLY A 8 -14.27 -19.41 3.89
C GLY A 8 -14.47 -18.90 2.47
N VAL A 9 -15.29 -17.87 2.25
CA VAL A 9 -15.71 -17.48 0.90
C VAL A 9 -14.56 -17.03 0.01
N TRP A 10 -13.60 -16.28 0.54
CA TRP A 10 -12.43 -15.85 -0.21
C TRP A 10 -11.58 -17.02 -0.68
N TRP A 11 -11.35 -17.96 0.23
CA TRP A 11 -10.51 -19.13 -0.03
C TRP A 11 -11.18 -20.09 -1.02
N SER A 12 -12.50 -20.22 -0.95
CA SER A 12 -13.27 -20.98 -1.95
C SER A 12 -13.17 -20.38 -3.34
N LEU A 13 -13.10 -19.05 -3.45
CA LEU A 13 -12.90 -18.37 -4.73
C LEU A 13 -11.47 -18.59 -5.27
N VAL A 14 -10.47 -18.53 -4.39
CA VAL A 14 -9.08 -18.84 -4.76
C VAL A 14 -8.97 -20.25 -5.32
N GLU A 15 -9.55 -21.24 -4.66
CA GLU A 15 -9.56 -22.62 -5.13
C GLU A 15 -10.33 -22.77 -6.44
N LYS A 16 -11.56 -22.26 -6.49
CA LYS A 16 -12.47 -22.40 -7.64
C LYS A 16 -11.90 -21.79 -8.92
N TYR A 17 -11.33 -20.59 -8.81
CA TYR A 17 -10.85 -19.84 -9.98
C TYR A 17 -9.34 -19.91 -10.17
N LYS A 18 -8.64 -20.69 -9.33
CA LYS A 18 -7.18 -20.80 -9.35
C LYS A 18 -6.50 -19.42 -9.33
N VAL A 19 -6.98 -18.58 -8.41
CA VAL A 19 -6.48 -17.21 -8.24
C VAL A 19 -4.99 -17.24 -7.92
N SER A 20 -4.19 -16.50 -8.67
CA SER A 20 -2.74 -16.43 -8.48
C SER A 20 -2.30 -15.24 -7.61
N VAL A 21 -3.06 -14.14 -7.64
CA VAL A 21 -2.79 -12.93 -6.85
C VAL A 21 -4.10 -12.45 -6.25
N MET A 22 -4.07 -12.13 -4.97
CA MET A 22 -5.19 -11.57 -4.25
C MET A 22 -4.85 -10.18 -3.75
N PHE A 23 -5.80 -9.25 -3.83
CA PHE A 23 -5.69 -7.90 -3.29
C PHE A 23 -6.84 -7.64 -2.31
N SER A 24 -6.53 -7.09 -1.14
CA SER A 24 -7.53 -6.77 -0.12
C SER A 24 -7.08 -5.62 0.80
N ALA A 25 -7.83 -5.40 1.86
CA ALA A 25 -7.52 -4.40 2.88
C ALA A 25 -7.17 -5.07 4.23
N PRO A 26 -6.29 -4.47 5.04
CA PRO A 26 -5.94 -4.96 6.38
C PRO A 26 -7.15 -5.20 7.28
N THR A 27 -8.15 -4.32 7.27
CA THR A 27 -9.40 -4.52 8.05
C THR A 27 -10.10 -5.82 7.72
N ALA A 28 -10.14 -6.20 6.46
CA ALA A 28 -10.77 -7.46 6.06
C ALA A 28 -9.99 -8.67 6.61
N VAL A 29 -8.65 -8.61 6.60
CA VAL A 29 -7.79 -9.64 7.21
C VAL A 29 -7.96 -9.68 8.73
N ARG A 30 -8.06 -8.52 9.40
CA ARG A 30 -8.35 -8.44 10.84
C ARG A 30 -9.70 -9.09 11.20
N VAL A 31 -10.69 -8.96 10.33
CA VAL A 31 -11.97 -9.64 10.51
C VAL A 31 -11.79 -11.15 10.39
N LEU A 32 -11.06 -11.63 9.36
CA LEU A 32 -10.79 -13.06 9.17
C LEU A 32 -10.01 -13.65 10.34
N LYS A 33 -9.08 -12.92 10.92
CA LYS A 33 -8.29 -13.34 12.10
C LYS A 33 -9.14 -13.68 13.32
N LYS A 34 -10.38 -13.18 13.40
CA LYS A 34 -11.31 -13.48 14.50
C LYS A 34 -11.98 -14.85 14.35
N TYR A 35 -11.85 -15.48 13.20
CA TYR A 35 -12.41 -16.81 12.93
C TYR A 35 -11.33 -17.89 13.06
N ASP A 36 -11.77 -19.15 13.16
CA ASP A 36 -10.87 -20.29 13.19
C ASP A 36 -10.09 -20.37 11.85
N SER A 37 -8.78 -20.48 11.93
CA SER A 37 -7.89 -20.61 10.76
C SER A 37 -8.16 -21.89 9.94
N SER A 38 -8.89 -22.86 10.47
CA SER A 38 -9.35 -24.03 9.72
C SER A 38 -10.15 -23.66 8.47
N PHE A 39 -10.78 -22.47 8.42
CA PHE A 39 -11.44 -21.97 7.22
C PHE A 39 -10.48 -21.75 6.05
N ILE A 40 -9.23 -21.38 6.34
CA ILE A 40 -8.19 -21.23 5.32
C ILE A 40 -7.77 -22.62 4.80
N LYS A 41 -7.55 -23.54 5.72
CA LYS A 41 -7.00 -24.89 5.46
C LYS A 41 -7.97 -25.84 4.74
N LYS A 42 -9.25 -25.48 4.61
CA LYS A 42 -10.26 -26.24 3.88
C LYS A 42 -10.08 -26.25 2.37
N TYR A 43 -9.36 -25.28 1.83
CA TYR A 43 -9.31 -25.01 0.40
C TYR A 43 -7.92 -25.17 -0.17
N ASP A 44 -7.83 -25.57 -1.43
CA ASP A 44 -6.58 -25.64 -2.18
C ASP A 44 -6.12 -24.22 -2.59
N LEU A 45 -5.15 -23.68 -1.88
CA LEU A 45 -4.55 -22.38 -2.14
C LEU A 45 -3.22 -22.47 -2.89
N SER A 46 -2.91 -23.60 -3.52
CA SER A 46 -1.63 -23.83 -4.22
C SER A 46 -1.41 -22.85 -5.37
N SER A 47 -2.48 -22.38 -6.01
CA SER A 47 -2.42 -21.38 -7.08
C SER A 47 -2.04 -19.98 -6.60
N LEU A 48 -2.33 -19.64 -5.33
CA LEU A 48 -2.07 -18.31 -4.77
C LEU A 48 -0.56 -18.10 -4.59
N LYS A 49 -0.03 -17.04 -5.19
CA LYS A 49 1.38 -16.67 -5.14
C LYS A 49 1.67 -15.56 -4.14
N ALA A 50 0.76 -14.60 -3.99
CA ALA A 50 0.90 -13.46 -3.08
C ALA A 50 -0.46 -12.86 -2.70
N LEU A 51 -0.51 -12.26 -1.50
CA LEU A 51 -1.60 -11.41 -1.04
C LEU A 51 -1.08 -9.98 -0.89
N PHE A 52 -1.70 -9.04 -1.61
CA PHE A 52 -1.43 -7.61 -1.53
C PHE A 52 -2.44 -6.95 -0.60
N LEU A 53 -1.97 -6.09 0.29
CA LEU A 53 -2.79 -5.35 1.24
C LEU A 53 -2.49 -3.86 1.18
N ALA A 54 -3.53 -3.03 1.09
CA ALA A 54 -3.41 -1.58 1.06
C ALA A 54 -4.69 -0.88 1.52
N GLY A 55 -4.64 0.45 1.59
CA GLY A 55 -5.77 1.32 1.92
C GLY A 55 -5.79 1.79 3.38
N GLU A 56 -5.04 1.14 4.24
CA GLU A 56 -4.82 1.50 5.64
C GLU A 56 -3.54 0.82 6.17
N PRO A 57 -2.95 1.30 7.27
CA PRO A 57 -1.76 0.68 7.82
C PRO A 57 -1.98 -0.80 8.18
N LEU A 58 -1.07 -1.64 7.72
CA LEU A 58 -1.03 -3.06 8.06
C LEU A 58 -0.18 -3.25 9.33
N ASP A 59 -0.82 -3.57 10.44
CA ASP A 59 -0.11 -3.85 11.69
C ASP A 59 0.67 -5.17 11.61
N GLU A 60 1.84 -5.21 12.23
CA GLU A 60 2.74 -6.36 12.23
C GLU A 60 2.07 -7.66 12.73
N PRO A 61 1.29 -7.67 13.84
CA PRO A 61 0.62 -8.89 14.29
C PRO A 61 -0.39 -9.46 13.29
N THR A 62 -1.04 -8.62 12.50
CA THR A 62 -1.97 -9.05 11.45
C THR A 62 -1.22 -9.57 10.23
N ALA A 63 -0.16 -8.86 9.81
CA ALA A 63 0.69 -9.28 8.71
C ALA A 63 1.34 -10.64 8.99
N LYS A 64 1.92 -10.79 10.18
CA LYS A 64 2.54 -12.05 10.60
C LYS A 64 1.53 -13.20 10.64
N TRP A 65 0.36 -13.00 11.24
CA TRP A 65 -0.66 -14.03 11.31
C TRP A 65 -1.07 -14.54 9.92
N ILE A 66 -1.40 -13.64 9.00
CA ILE A 66 -1.86 -14.07 7.67
C ILE A 66 -0.71 -14.68 6.84
N SER A 67 0.51 -14.21 7.03
CA SER A 67 1.71 -14.80 6.41
C SER A 67 1.94 -16.24 6.88
N ASP A 68 1.83 -16.48 8.19
CA ASP A 68 1.99 -17.81 8.78
C ASP A 68 0.87 -18.78 8.31
N GLU A 69 -0.38 -18.31 8.25
CA GLU A 69 -1.52 -19.13 7.83
C GLU A 69 -1.50 -19.47 6.33
N LEU A 70 -1.08 -18.55 5.48
CA LEU A 70 -1.04 -18.77 4.03
C LEU A 70 0.27 -19.42 3.57
N GLY A 71 1.37 -19.22 4.27
CA GLY A 71 2.70 -19.58 3.79
C GLY A 71 3.07 -18.90 2.47
N LYS A 72 2.56 -17.69 2.26
CA LYS A 72 2.74 -16.89 1.04
C LYS A 72 3.22 -15.47 1.37
N PRO A 73 3.91 -14.81 0.43
CA PRO A 73 4.27 -13.40 0.59
C PRO A 73 3.05 -12.53 0.83
N ILE A 74 3.13 -11.69 1.87
CA ILE A 74 2.19 -10.60 2.12
C ILE A 74 2.89 -9.32 1.71
N VAL A 75 2.31 -8.62 0.74
CA VAL A 75 2.87 -7.41 0.18
C VAL A 75 2.04 -6.23 0.66
N ASP A 76 2.56 -5.54 1.69
CA ASP A 76 2.05 -4.24 2.09
C ASP A 76 2.43 -3.23 1.00
N ASN A 77 1.55 -2.30 0.71
CA ASN A 77 1.82 -1.26 -0.27
C ASN A 77 0.99 0.00 0.01
N TYR A 78 1.56 1.14 -0.31
CA TYR A 78 0.93 2.43 -0.12
C TYR A 78 0.65 3.10 -1.46
N TRP A 79 -0.57 3.56 -1.64
CA TRP A 79 -1.04 4.30 -2.80
C TRP A 79 -2.28 5.13 -2.46
N GLN A 80 -2.65 6.00 -3.37
CA GLN A 80 -3.87 6.80 -3.29
C GLN A 80 -4.68 6.62 -4.59
N THR A 81 -5.95 6.89 -4.54
CA THR A 81 -6.82 6.90 -5.74
C THR A 81 -6.23 7.81 -6.82
N GLU A 82 -5.65 8.93 -6.41
CA GLU A 82 -5.00 9.93 -7.24
C GLU A 82 -3.76 9.40 -7.97
N THR A 83 -3.08 8.44 -7.41
CA THR A 83 -1.89 7.86 -8.05
C THR A 83 -2.21 6.65 -8.92
N GLY A 84 -3.35 5.98 -8.68
CA GLY A 84 -3.82 4.82 -9.46
C GLY A 84 -2.89 3.61 -9.43
N TRP A 85 -1.76 3.71 -8.71
CA TRP A 85 -0.68 2.76 -8.63
C TRP A 85 0.08 2.92 -7.31
N PRO A 86 0.69 1.85 -6.75
CA PRO A 86 1.51 1.96 -5.55
C PRO A 86 2.65 2.97 -5.69
N ILE A 87 2.75 3.85 -4.70
CA ILE A 87 3.87 4.78 -4.53
C ILE A 87 5.01 4.08 -3.81
N LEU A 88 4.66 3.27 -2.77
CA LEU A 88 5.61 2.48 -2.01
C LEU A 88 5.19 1.01 -2.05
N ALA A 89 6.11 0.13 -2.34
CA ALA A 89 5.95 -1.32 -2.30
C ALA A 89 7.30 -2.03 -2.36
N ILE A 90 7.33 -3.31 -1.98
CA ILE A 90 8.44 -4.20 -2.29
C ILE A 90 8.18 -4.85 -3.64
N CYS A 91 9.01 -4.54 -4.62
CA CYS A 91 8.88 -5.02 -6.01
C CYS A 91 9.63 -6.34 -6.24
N ASN A 92 9.28 -7.39 -5.50
CA ASN A 92 9.95 -8.70 -5.52
C ASN A 92 10.06 -9.35 -6.91
N GLY A 93 9.23 -8.92 -7.88
CA GLY A 93 9.31 -9.39 -9.26
C GLY A 93 10.44 -8.74 -10.07
N VAL A 94 11.03 -7.66 -9.57
CA VAL A 94 12.09 -6.90 -10.23
C VAL A 94 13.42 -7.09 -9.50
N GLU A 95 13.39 -6.95 -8.18
CA GLU A 95 14.57 -7.13 -7.34
C GLU A 95 14.19 -7.85 -6.04
N LYS A 96 15.11 -8.63 -5.52
CA LYS A 96 14.92 -9.21 -4.19
C LYS A 96 15.21 -8.14 -3.15
N ALA A 97 14.23 -7.88 -2.31
CA ALA A 97 14.37 -7.01 -1.16
C ALA A 97 13.68 -7.65 0.05
N ASP A 98 14.27 -7.42 1.22
CA ASP A 98 13.66 -7.89 2.46
C ASP A 98 12.38 -7.10 2.74
N SER A 99 11.32 -7.83 3.06
CA SER A 99 10.08 -7.23 3.52
C SER A 99 10.10 -7.07 5.04
N LYS A 100 9.56 -5.95 5.51
CA LYS A 100 9.45 -5.64 6.93
C LYS A 100 7.98 -5.46 7.27
N PHE A 101 7.48 -6.25 8.21
CA PHE A 101 6.09 -6.11 8.64
C PHE A 101 5.83 -4.71 9.19
N GLY A 102 4.70 -4.11 8.79
CA GLY A 102 4.35 -2.75 9.18
C GLY A 102 5.00 -1.64 8.34
N SER A 103 5.73 -2.01 7.28
CA SER A 103 6.30 -1.07 6.31
C SER A 103 5.80 -1.40 4.90
N PRO A 104 5.31 -0.41 4.13
CA PRO A 104 4.98 -0.61 2.72
C PRO A 104 6.23 -0.74 1.84
N GLY A 105 7.43 -0.59 2.39
CA GLY A 105 8.67 -0.75 1.65
C GLY A 105 9.22 0.54 1.06
N LYS A 106 9.73 0.47 -0.17
CA LYS A 106 10.49 1.53 -0.84
C LYS A 106 9.68 2.18 -1.97
N ALA A 107 10.17 3.32 -2.45
CA ALA A 107 9.58 3.98 -3.61
C ALA A 107 9.54 3.03 -4.82
N VAL A 108 8.36 2.91 -5.42
CA VAL A 108 8.19 2.16 -6.66
C VAL A 108 8.84 2.94 -7.82
N TYR A 109 9.35 2.21 -8.80
CA TYR A 109 10.01 2.80 -9.96
C TYR A 109 9.14 3.86 -10.65
N GLY A 110 9.76 5.01 -10.88
CA GLY A 110 9.11 6.19 -11.45
C GLY A 110 8.64 7.23 -10.43
N TYR A 111 8.59 6.88 -9.14
CA TYR A 111 8.27 7.84 -8.09
C TYR A 111 9.53 8.37 -7.38
N ASN A 112 9.71 9.67 -7.34
CA ASN A 112 10.74 10.34 -6.52
C ASN A 112 10.12 10.77 -5.19
N VAL A 113 10.01 9.81 -4.26
CA VAL A 113 9.36 10.02 -2.96
C VAL A 113 10.27 10.81 -2.04
N LYS A 114 9.69 11.80 -1.37
CA LYS A 114 10.33 12.65 -0.38
C LYS A 114 9.55 12.60 0.93
N LEU A 115 10.27 12.77 2.03
CA LEU A 115 9.68 13.04 3.33
C LEU A 115 9.97 14.49 3.67
N LEU A 116 8.92 15.29 3.88
CA LEU A 116 9.05 16.73 4.07
C LEU A 116 8.61 17.14 5.47
N ASP A 117 9.31 18.11 6.01
CA ASP A 117 8.86 18.84 7.18
C ASP A 117 7.60 19.65 6.84
N ASP A 118 6.56 19.51 7.65
CA ASP A 118 5.24 20.09 7.39
C ASP A 118 5.18 21.61 7.56
N GLN A 119 6.13 22.20 8.29
CA GLN A 119 6.18 23.64 8.54
C GLN A 119 7.03 24.37 7.49
N THR A 120 8.15 23.78 7.13
CA THR A 120 9.13 24.45 6.28
C THR A 120 9.14 23.96 4.85
N GLY A 121 8.56 22.78 4.58
CA GLY A 121 8.65 22.08 3.28
C GLY A 121 10.05 21.55 2.96
N ALA A 122 10.99 21.64 3.92
CA ALA A 122 12.34 21.11 3.71
C ALA A 122 12.34 19.59 3.70
N GLU A 123 13.19 19.00 2.87
CA GLU A 123 13.36 17.54 2.84
C GLU A 123 14.06 17.06 4.09
N LEU A 124 13.44 16.14 4.81
CA LEU A 124 14.02 15.48 5.98
C LEU A 124 15.06 14.44 5.52
N GLN A 125 16.27 14.55 6.07
CA GLN A 125 17.38 13.65 5.76
C GLN A 125 17.63 12.68 6.91
N GLY A 126 18.11 11.47 6.58
CA GLY A 126 18.36 10.40 7.57
C GLY A 126 17.11 9.60 7.94
N GLY A 127 17.29 8.62 8.80
CA GLY A 127 16.24 7.73 9.29
C GLY A 127 15.52 8.24 10.54
N ASN A 128 14.47 7.52 10.92
CA ASN A 128 13.66 7.74 12.14
C ASN A 128 13.04 9.14 12.26
N GLN A 129 12.81 9.80 11.12
CA GLN A 129 12.12 11.09 11.06
C GLN A 129 10.70 10.92 10.52
N LYS A 130 9.78 11.65 11.13
CA LYS A 130 8.38 11.71 10.71
C LYS A 130 8.11 12.98 9.92
N GLY A 131 7.47 12.85 8.78
CA GLY A 131 7.12 13.99 7.94
C GLY A 131 5.97 13.68 6.99
N VAL A 132 5.64 14.65 6.14
CA VAL A 132 4.63 14.48 5.10
C VAL A 132 5.26 13.72 3.92
N VAL A 133 4.59 12.67 3.49
CA VAL A 133 4.98 11.95 2.28
C VAL A 133 4.63 12.80 1.07
N ALA A 134 5.60 13.01 0.21
CA ALA A 134 5.42 13.80 -1.02
C ALA A 134 6.15 13.14 -2.19
N VAL A 135 5.75 13.49 -3.40
CA VAL A 135 6.41 13.00 -4.62
C VAL A 135 6.90 14.18 -5.43
N GLU A 136 8.19 14.25 -5.67
CA GLU A 136 8.76 15.27 -6.55
C GLU A 136 8.42 14.93 -8.01
N GLY A 137 7.86 15.92 -8.71
CA GLY A 137 7.37 15.73 -10.07
C GLY A 137 8.48 15.60 -11.14
N PRO A 138 8.13 15.13 -12.34
CA PRO A 138 6.77 14.76 -12.75
C PRO A 138 6.30 13.43 -12.17
N LEU A 139 4.98 13.26 -12.00
CA LEU A 139 4.40 11.98 -11.61
C LEU A 139 4.46 10.98 -12.77
N PRO A 140 4.54 9.67 -12.48
CA PRO A 140 4.44 8.63 -13.49
C PRO A 140 3.12 8.69 -14.27
N PRO A 141 3.08 8.17 -15.51
CA PRO A 141 1.84 7.99 -16.26
C PRO A 141 0.83 7.13 -15.47
N GLY A 142 -0.45 7.47 -15.56
CA GLY A 142 -1.53 6.79 -14.84
C GLY A 142 -1.96 7.49 -13.55
N CYS A 143 -1.17 8.43 -13.03
CA CYS A 143 -1.62 9.31 -11.96
C CYS A 143 -2.69 10.29 -12.44
N MET A 144 -3.48 10.81 -11.50
CA MET A 144 -4.50 11.82 -11.76
C MET A 144 -3.91 13.03 -12.48
N GLN A 145 -4.51 13.41 -13.61
CA GLN A 145 -4.04 14.51 -14.44
C GLN A 145 -4.68 15.84 -14.05
N THR A 146 -5.90 15.80 -13.51
CA THR A 146 -6.65 16.98 -13.07
C THR A 146 -7.89 16.56 -12.29
N ILE A 147 -8.60 17.55 -11.73
CA ILE A 147 -9.97 17.39 -11.22
C ILE A 147 -10.92 17.77 -12.35
N TRP A 148 -11.90 16.94 -12.64
CA TRP A 148 -12.86 17.19 -13.71
C TRP A 148 -13.52 18.57 -13.57
N GLY A 149 -13.33 19.41 -14.59
CA GLY A 149 -13.90 20.75 -14.63
C GLY A 149 -13.25 21.78 -13.69
N ASP A 150 -12.12 21.45 -13.03
CA ASP A 150 -11.48 22.35 -12.06
C ASP A 150 -9.96 22.14 -11.96
N ASP A 151 -9.24 22.47 -13.01
CA ASP A 151 -7.77 22.38 -13.06
C ASP A 151 -7.11 23.27 -12.00
N ALA A 152 -7.69 24.44 -11.72
CA ALA A 152 -7.15 25.36 -10.73
C ALA A 152 -7.16 24.74 -9.32
N ARG A 153 -8.22 24.03 -8.98
CA ARG A 153 -8.32 23.31 -7.72
C ARG A 153 -7.31 22.18 -7.64
N PHE A 154 -7.10 21.43 -8.73
CA PHE A 154 -6.09 20.39 -8.79
C PHE A 154 -4.71 20.92 -8.45
N VAL A 155 -4.27 21.98 -9.15
CA VAL A 155 -2.97 22.62 -8.90
C VAL A 155 -2.89 23.14 -7.46
N LYS A 156 -3.89 23.92 -7.04
CA LYS A 156 -3.92 24.50 -5.69
C LYS A 156 -3.88 23.42 -4.59
N THR A 157 -4.59 22.31 -4.77
CA THR A 157 -4.67 21.28 -3.74
C THR A 157 -3.39 20.47 -3.64
N TYR A 158 -2.86 20.00 -4.77
CA TYR A 158 -1.83 18.97 -4.73
C TYR A 158 -0.40 19.50 -5.00
N TRP A 159 -0.24 20.69 -5.58
CA TRP A 159 1.04 21.13 -6.12
C TRP A 159 1.59 22.44 -5.55
N THR A 160 0.90 23.07 -4.61
CA THR A 160 1.32 24.36 -4.05
C THR A 160 1.82 24.29 -2.62
N SER A 161 1.89 23.11 -2.03
CA SER A 161 2.33 22.90 -0.63
C SER A 161 3.78 23.34 -0.40
N VAL A 162 4.65 23.27 -1.41
CA VAL A 162 6.04 23.72 -1.33
C VAL A 162 6.29 24.79 -2.40
N PRO A 163 6.39 26.07 -2.03
CA PRO A 163 6.59 27.17 -3.00
C PRO A 163 7.86 26.98 -3.84
N GLY A 164 7.72 27.18 -5.16
CA GLY A 164 8.85 27.11 -6.10
C GLY A 164 9.33 25.69 -6.43
N ARG A 165 8.67 24.65 -5.91
CA ARG A 165 8.99 23.25 -6.24
C ARG A 165 7.79 22.52 -6.81
N MET A 166 8.04 21.64 -7.78
CA MET A 166 7.02 20.75 -8.34
C MET A 166 6.92 19.50 -7.46
N VAL A 167 6.16 19.61 -6.39
CA VAL A 167 5.99 18.55 -5.38
C VAL A 167 4.51 18.25 -5.21
N TYR A 168 4.13 17.01 -5.49
CA TYR A 168 2.80 16.47 -5.20
C TYR A 168 2.70 16.11 -3.72
N SER A 169 1.75 16.70 -3.02
CA SER A 169 1.45 16.39 -1.63
C SER A 169 0.46 15.23 -1.54
N THR A 170 0.81 14.20 -0.80
CA THR A 170 -0.11 13.09 -0.50
C THR A 170 -1.04 13.40 0.67
N PHE A 171 -0.72 14.40 1.51
CA PHE A 171 -1.35 14.70 2.81
C PHE A 171 -1.21 13.60 3.86
N ASP A 172 -0.53 12.52 3.53
CA ASP A 172 -0.26 11.44 4.47
C ASP A 172 1.08 11.62 5.16
N TRP A 173 1.16 11.13 6.39
CA TRP A 173 2.37 11.14 7.18
C TRP A 173 3.08 9.79 7.10
N GLY A 174 4.40 9.84 7.03
CA GLY A 174 5.24 8.66 7.04
C GLY A 174 6.44 8.80 7.96
N ILE A 175 7.07 7.68 8.24
CA ILE A 175 8.37 7.60 8.90
C ILE A 175 9.27 6.82 7.97
N ARG A 176 10.46 7.35 7.72
CA ARG A 176 11.54 6.61 7.06
C ARG A 176 12.44 6.04 8.15
N ASP A 177 12.66 4.75 8.12
CA ASP A 177 13.64 4.07 8.96
C ASP A 177 15.06 4.07 8.32
N ASP A 178 16.01 3.40 8.96
CA ASP A 178 17.42 3.49 8.56
C ASP A 178 17.81 2.51 7.45
N ASP A 179 16.88 1.59 7.04
CA ASP A 179 17.09 0.51 6.04
C ASP A 179 16.24 0.67 4.71
#